data_4624fb415205b7bbceb089b0b1c40289
#
_entry.id   4624fb415205b7bbceb089b0b1c40289
#
_cell.length_a   1.000
_cell.length_b   1.000
_cell.length_c   1.000
_cell.angle_alpha   90.00
_cell.angle_beta   90.00
_cell.angle_gamma   90.00
#
_symmetry.space_group_name_H-M   'P 1'
#
loop_
_entity.id
_entity.type
_entity.pdbx_description
1 polymer ?
#
loop_
_entity_poly.entity_id
_entity_poly.type
_entity_poly.pdbx_seq_one_letter_code
_entity_poly.pdbx_strand_id
1 'polypeptide(L)'
;KEYSAVALYGNGDYCTTSYEFVGTNKKYRMVVKGASSNSTTANVSVYIGGKKVGTVGFAGTTLSEQSFEFKMTDVTGNQEIKFLLETDNRSNDTYVNSYELYYIGDVKPFPDAPTPASVGAVSTGNYRNMFKELGYSDAEIDKKVESAWQKLFYGTDEERIYYPVGEDMAYIYTADTDDVRSEGMSYGMMICVQMDKQEEFNRLWKWAKTNMQHKSGEFKGYFAWQMNKDGSIKDRTPAADGEEYFATSLLFASARWGNGEGIYNYNKEAQEILTTMLHQADDGVGVNMFNKEHKMPVFCPIGNAATFSDPSYHLPAFYEVWAREAEQDKDFWSEAAEASRQHFKDATNEKTGLGPDYSEYTGAAKNEGNHGDFRFDAWRIAANIACDYAWWAQDSWATTHANRIQSFFYDQGVDSYGNQWSLDGKNLGADHSPGLVAMNATASLASSDKKSWSFLEDLWNISPTTGKYRYYDGCLYMMGLLHCSGKF
;
A
#
# COMPACT_ATOMS: atom_id res chain seq x y z
N LYS A 1 20.91 -42.82 -3.47
CA LYS A 1 19.58 -43.38 -3.75
C LYS A 1 19.18 -42.92 -5.15
N GLU A 2 18.83 -43.85 -6.02
CA GLU A 2 18.28 -43.54 -7.33
C GLU A 2 16.76 -43.27 -7.20
N TYR A 3 16.29 -42.22 -7.81
CA TYR A 3 14.88 -41.92 -7.98
C TYR A 3 14.64 -41.24 -9.33
N SER A 4 13.44 -41.43 -9.90
CA SER A 4 13.04 -40.72 -11.12
C SER A 4 12.58 -39.32 -10.76
N ALA A 5 13.08 -38.32 -11.48
CA ALA A 5 12.68 -36.94 -11.32
C ALA A 5 12.97 -36.16 -12.60
N VAL A 6 12.30 -35.03 -12.78
CA VAL A 6 12.66 -34.01 -13.75
C VAL A 6 13.66 -33.07 -13.11
N ALA A 7 14.84 -32.90 -13.70
CA ALA A 7 15.85 -31.96 -13.23
C ALA A 7 15.66 -30.60 -13.89
N LEU A 8 15.67 -29.55 -13.06
CA LEU A 8 15.66 -28.14 -13.45
C LEU A 8 17.03 -27.56 -13.09
N TYR A 9 17.79 -27.11 -14.10
CA TYR A 9 19.22 -26.80 -13.96
C TYR A 9 19.51 -25.32 -13.69
N GLY A 10 18.62 -24.43 -14.03
CA GLY A 10 18.86 -23.00 -13.88
C GLY A 10 17.55 -22.20 -13.73
N ASN A 11 17.69 -20.96 -13.28
CA ASN A 11 16.56 -20.04 -13.15
C ASN A 11 15.80 -19.92 -14.46
N GLY A 12 14.49 -20.12 -14.40
CA GLY A 12 13.62 -20.10 -15.56
C GLY A 12 13.35 -21.46 -16.19
N ASP A 13 14.07 -22.53 -15.78
CA ASP A 13 13.78 -23.90 -16.21
C ASP A 13 12.45 -24.36 -15.62
N TYR A 14 11.70 -25.13 -16.39
CA TYR A 14 10.41 -25.62 -15.95
C TYR A 14 10.05 -26.97 -16.53
N CYS A 15 9.12 -27.65 -15.89
CA CYS A 15 8.41 -28.78 -16.46
C CYS A 15 6.91 -28.59 -16.37
N THR A 16 6.17 -29.21 -17.27
CA THR A 16 4.71 -29.10 -17.34
C THR A 16 4.03 -30.45 -17.36
N THR A 17 2.81 -30.45 -16.88
CA THR A 17 1.83 -31.52 -17.02
C THR A 17 0.46 -30.89 -17.20
N SER A 18 -0.60 -31.67 -17.31
CA SER A 18 -1.95 -31.16 -17.36
C SER A 18 -2.86 -31.95 -16.45
N TYR A 19 -3.90 -31.27 -15.96
CA TYR A 19 -4.93 -31.87 -15.13
C TYR A 19 -6.30 -31.28 -15.46
N GLU A 20 -7.33 -32.14 -15.48
CA GLU A 20 -8.70 -31.71 -15.73
C GLU A 20 -9.39 -31.37 -14.41
N PHE A 21 -9.58 -30.08 -14.16
CA PHE A 21 -10.27 -29.58 -12.99
C PHE A 21 -11.78 -29.63 -13.21
N VAL A 22 -12.49 -30.34 -12.35
CA VAL A 22 -13.94 -30.53 -12.44
C VAL A 22 -14.67 -29.50 -11.56
N GLY A 23 -15.41 -28.61 -12.23
CA GLY A 23 -16.19 -27.56 -11.56
C GLY A 23 -15.33 -26.38 -11.12
N THR A 24 -15.99 -25.25 -10.87
CA THR A 24 -15.41 -24.00 -10.36
C THR A 24 -15.54 -23.93 -8.85
N ASN A 25 -14.91 -22.92 -8.23
CA ASN A 25 -15.00 -22.66 -6.79
C ASN A 25 -14.61 -23.84 -5.91
N LYS A 26 -13.47 -24.42 -6.22
CA LYS A 26 -12.89 -25.55 -5.48
C LYS A 26 -11.61 -25.16 -4.77
N LYS A 27 -11.39 -25.72 -3.60
CA LYS A 27 -10.14 -25.61 -2.84
C LYS A 27 -9.39 -26.94 -2.94
N TYR A 28 -8.09 -26.83 -3.23
CA TYR A 28 -7.19 -27.96 -3.34
C TYR A 28 -5.99 -27.80 -2.43
N ARG A 29 -5.42 -28.93 -2.05
CA ARG A 29 -4.07 -29.02 -1.49
C ARG A 29 -3.19 -29.78 -2.49
N MET A 30 -2.07 -29.20 -2.85
CA MET A 30 -1.05 -29.88 -3.64
C MET A 30 0.10 -30.28 -2.72
N VAL A 31 0.54 -31.51 -2.85
CA VAL A 31 1.76 -32.04 -2.22
C VAL A 31 2.76 -32.28 -3.33
N VAL A 32 3.90 -31.63 -3.28
CA VAL A 32 5.00 -31.78 -4.25
C VAL A 32 6.16 -32.48 -3.58
N LYS A 33 6.67 -33.51 -4.20
CA LYS A 33 7.85 -34.25 -3.76
C LYS A 33 9.06 -33.90 -4.62
N GLY A 34 10.13 -33.49 -3.98
CA GLY A 34 11.34 -33.05 -4.69
C GLY A 34 12.57 -33.06 -3.83
N ALA A 35 13.68 -32.66 -4.43
CA ALA A 35 15.00 -32.55 -3.78
C ALA A 35 15.80 -31.45 -4.47
N SER A 36 16.94 -31.09 -3.89
CA SER A 36 17.95 -30.22 -4.51
C SER A 36 19.30 -30.90 -4.43
N SER A 37 20.26 -30.52 -5.26
CA SER A 37 21.59 -31.10 -5.27
C SER A 37 22.48 -30.67 -4.10
N ASN A 38 22.05 -29.66 -3.31
CA ASN A 38 22.78 -29.25 -2.09
C ASN A 38 21.83 -28.84 -0.94
N SER A 39 22.40 -28.34 0.16
CA SER A 39 21.67 -27.97 1.39
C SER A 39 21.02 -26.60 1.36
N THR A 40 21.24 -25.79 0.35
CA THR A 40 20.58 -24.49 0.18
C THR A 40 19.23 -24.71 -0.47
N THR A 41 18.22 -23.92 -0.05
CA THR A 41 16.87 -24.05 -0.59
C THR A 41 16.79 -23.49 -2.00
N ALA A 42 16.26 -24.29 -2.92
CA ALA A 42 15.82 -23.87 -4.25
C ALA A 42 14.29 -23.76 -4.28
N ASN A 43 13.77 -22.68 -4.82
CA ASN A 43 12.32 -22.40 -4.84
C ASN A 43 11.72 -22.71 -6.22
N VAL A 44 10.70 -23.56 -6.20
CA VAL A 44 9.93 -23.94 -7.38
C VAL A 44 8.52 -23.37 -7.24
N SER A 45 8.16 -22.46 -8.14
CA SER A 45 6.81 -21.91 -8.23
C SER A 45 5.92 -22.80 -9.07
N VAL A 46 4.67 -22.96 -8.62
CA VAL A 46 3.67 -23.77 -9.32
C VAL A 46 2.62 -22.84 -9.93
N TYR A 47 2.37 -23.05 -11.21
CA TYR A 47 1.36 -22.33 -11.98
C TYR A 47 0.29 -23.28 -12.48
N ILE A 48 -0.97 -22.85 -12.51
CA ILE A 48 -2.08 -23.58 -13.10
C ILE A 48 -2.82 -22.64 -14.04
N GLY A 49 -2.92 -23.00 -15.31
CA GLY A 49 -3.54 -22.17 -16.33
C GLY A 49 -2.87 -20.80 -16.49
N GLY A 50 -1.55 -20.72 -16.26
CA GLY A 50 -0.76 -19.49 -16.31
C GLY A 50 -0.76 -18.66 -15.02
N LYS A 51 -1.62 -18.96 -14.03
CA LYS A 51 -1.66 -18.27 -12.73
C LYS A 51 -0.79 -19.01 -11.72
N LYS A 52 0.05 -18.28 -10.98
CA LYS A 52 0.81 -18.81 -9.84
C LYS A 52 -0.17 -19.19 -8.71
N VAL A 53 -0.03 -20.41 -8.19
CA VAL A 53 -0.88 -20.96 -7.14
C VAL A 53 -0.12 -21.31 -5.86
N GLY A 54 1.20 -21.36 -5.91
CA GLY A 54 2.03 -21.61 -4.73
C GLY A 54 3.50 -21.74 -5.06
N THR A 55 4.33 -21.88 -4.03
CA THR A 55 5.78 -22.12 -4.13
C THR A 55 6.16 -23.20 -3.14
N VAL A 56 7.07 -24.08 -3.54
CA VAL A 56 7.68 -25.11 -2.69
C VAL A 56 9.20 -24.95 -2.70
N GLY A 57 9.84 -25.20 -1.56
CA GLY A 57 11.29 -25.09 -1.40
C GLY A 57 11.92 -26.44 -1.11
N PHE A 58 12.97 -26.80 -1.87
CA PHE A 58 13.71 -28.04 -1.67
C PHE A 58 15.16 -27.78 -1.33
N ALA A 59 15.66 -28.50 -0.31
CA ALA A 59 17.05 -28.46 0.12
C ALA A 59 17.56 -29.88 0.39
N GLY A 60 18.79 -30.16 -0.02
CA GLY A 60 19.40 -31.48 0.15
C GLY A 60 18.97 -32.53 -0.88
N THR A 61 19.76 -33.61 -0.96
CA THR A 61 19.60 -34.66 -1.97
C THR A 61 18.57 -35.74 -1.61
N THR A 62 17.97 -35.65 -0.46
CA THR A 62 16.89 -36.59 -0.06
C THR A 62 15.54 -36.00 -0.47
N LEU A 63 14.71 -36.81 -1.14
CA LEU A 63 13.34 -36.41 -1.47
C LEU A 63 12.59 -36.04 -0.21
N SER A 64 11.97 -34.87 -0.26
CA SER A 64 11.09 -34.34 0.77
C SER A 64 9.77 -33.91 0.15
N GLU A 65 8.74 -33.86 0.97
CA GLU A 65 7.40 -33.42 0.58
C GLU A 65 7.17 -32.01 1.13
N GLN A 66 6.64 -31.16 0.25
CA GLN A 66 6.19 -29.82 0.57
C GLN A 66 4.73 -29.67 0.12
N SER A 67 3.92 -28.93 0.84
CA SER A 67 2.51 -28.75 0.47
C SER A 67 2.04 -27.33 0.63
N PHE A 68 1.08 -26.95 -0.20
CA PHE A 68 0.35 -25.70 -0.09
C PHE A 68 -1.09 -25.89 -0.50
N GLU A 69 -1.96 -24.97 -0.08
CA GLU A 69 -3.37 -24.94 -0.46
C GLU A 69 -3.62 -23.79 -1.42
N PHE A 70 -4.55 -23.99 -2.36
CA PHE A 70 -4.93 -22.96 -3.33
C PHE A 70 -6.41 -23.08 -3.70
N LYS A 71 -6.94 -22.00 -4.27
CA LYS A 71 -8.33 -21.92 -4.72
C LYS A 71 -8.39 -21.83 -6.23
N MET A 72 -9.32 -22.57 -6.83
CA MET A 72 -9.70 -22.48 -8.25
C MET A 72 -11.12 -21.88 -8.32
N THR A 73 -11.20 -20.55 -8.44
CA THR A 73 -12.49 -19.86 -8.35
C THR A 73 -13.24 -19.82 -9.69
N ASP A 74 -12.53 -19.48 -10.76
CA ASP A 74 -13.17 -19.23 -12.06
C ASP A 74 -12.62 -20.13 -13.19
N VAL A 75 -11.71 -21.06 -12.87
CA VAL A 75 -11.03 -21.91 -13.85
C VAL A 75 -11.44 -23.34 -13.68
N THR A 76 -11.84 -23.98 -14.78
CA THR A 76 -12.21 -25.39 -14.85
C THR A 76 -11.72 -26.00 -16.18
N GLY A 77 -11.87 -27.31 -16.33
CA GLY A 77 -11.42 -28.03 -17.51
C GLY A 77 -9.95 -28.36 -17.48
N ASN A 78 -9.39 -28.71 -18.64
CA ASN A 78 -8.00 -29.12 -18.74
C ASN A 78 -7.07 -27.93 -18.63
N GLN A 79 -6.26 -27.88 -17.55
CA GLN A 79 -5.30 -26.82 -17.27
C GLN A 79 -3.87 -27.35 -17.27
N GLU A 80 -2.96 -26.57 -17.83
CA GLU A 80 -1.54 -26.83 -17.65
C GLU A 80 -1.15 -26.57 -16.18
N ILE A 81 -0.36 -27.49 -15.60
CA ILE A 81 0.35 -27.32 -14.34
C ILE A 81 1.83 -27.19 -14.68
N LYS A 82 2.43 -26.04 -14.34
CA LYS A 82 3.83 -25.74 -14.59
C LYS A 82 4.60 -25.60 -13.29
N PHE A 83 5.71 -26.30 -13.17
CA PHE A 83 6.67 -26.18 -12.06
C PHE A 83 7.89 -25.41 -12.59
N LEU A 84 8.09 -24.19 -12.11
CA LEU A 84 9.12 -23.24 -12.55
C LEU A 84 10.17 -23.05 -11.47
N LEU A 85 11.44 -23.27 -11.78
CA LEU A 85 12.56 -22.95 -10.89
C LEU A 85 12.81 -21.44 -10.90
N GLU A 86 12.46 -20.75 -9.81
CA GLU A 86 12.67 -19.31 -9.68
C GLU A 86 14.04 -18.95 -9.11
N THR A 87 14.51 -19.74 -8.12
CA THR A 87 15.83 -19.53 -7.52
C THR A 87 16.56 -20.86 -7.38
N ASP A 88 17.62 -21.03 -8.13
CA ASP A 88 18.42 -22.24 -8.21
C ASP A 88 19.56 -22.36 -7.19
N ASN A 89 19.68 -21.44 -6.26
CA ASN A 89 20.75 -21.40 -5.26
C ASN A 89 22.21 -21.52 -5.79
N ARG A 90 22.45 -21.11 -7.04
CA ARG A 90 23.75 -20.85 -7.70
C ARG A 90 24.56 -22.01 -8.30
N SER A 91 24.34 -23.26 -7.98
CA SER A 91 25.12 -24.35 -8.56
C SER A 91 24.43 -25.69 -8.45
N ASN A 92 23.11 -25.69 -8.38
CA ASN A 92 22.41 -26.89 -8.00
C ASN A 92 21.17 -27.12 -8.81
N ASP A 93 21.06 -28.34 -9.21
CA ASP A 93 19.88 -28.85 -9.85
C ASP A 93 18.76 -29.01 -8.81
N THR A 94 17.56 -28.70 -9.20
CA THR A 94 16.36 -28.99 -8.44
C THR A 94 15.62 -30.13 -9.12
N TYR A 95 15.14 -31.06 -8.34
CA TYR A 95 14.51 -32.29 -8.83
C TYR A 95 13.04 -32.29 -8.41
N VAL A 96 12.12 -32.31 -9.38
CA VAL A 96 10.70 -32.51 -9.15
C VAL A 96 10.38 -33.98 -9.44
N ASN A 97 10.01 -34.74 -8.40
CA ASN A 97 9.76 -36.19 -8.51
C ASN A 97 8.30 -36.51 -8.84
N SER A 98 7.39 -35.96 -8.05
CA SER A 98 5.93 -36.21 -8.21
C SER A 98 5.13 -35.11 -7.55
N TYR A 99 3.86 -35.05 -7.88
CA TYR A 99 2.86 -34.26 -7.12
C TYR A 99 1.59 -35.07 -6.90
N GLU A 100 0.88 -34.70 -5.86
CA GLU A 100 -0.45 -35.19 -5.55
C GLU A 100 -1.39 -34.00 -5.36
N LEU A 101 -2.61 -34.12 -5.86
CA LEU A 101 -3.62 -33.07 -5.80
C LEU A 101 -4.84 -33.57 -5.04
N TYR A 102 -5.19 -32.91 -3.95
CA TYR A 102 -6.31 -33.27 -3.11
C TYR A 102 -7.37 -32.19 -3.17
N TYR A 103 -8.60 -32.56 -3.53
CA TYR A 103 -9.77 -31.72 -3.28
C TYR A 103 -10.05 -31.65 -1.80
N ILE A 104 -10.13 -30.45 -1.22
CA ILE A 104 -10.29 -30.25 0.21
C ILE A 104 -11.56 -29.44 0.59
N GLY A 105 -12.36 -29.06 -0.41
CA GLY A 105 -13.65 -28.42 -0.17
C GLY A 105 -14.07 -27.45 -1.25
N ASP A 106 -15.29 -26.94 -1.10
CA ASP A 106 -15.82 -25.88 -1.95
C ASP A 106 -15.45 -24.50 -1.41
N VAL A 107 -15.30 -23.55 -2.30
CA VAL A 107 -15.12 -22.13 -1.97
C VAL A 107 -16.43 -21.41 -2.24
N LYS A 108 -16.84 -20.52 -1.34
CA LYS A 108 -18.00 -19.66 -1.59
C LYS A 108 -17.71 -18.83 -2.86
N PRO A 109 -18.59 -18.81 -3.85
CA PRO A 109 -18.40 -18.00 -5.03
C PRO A 109 -18.29 -16.52 -4.68
N PHE A 110 -17.42 -15.81 -5.36
CA PHE A 110 -17.42 -14.36 -5.28
C PHE A 110 -18.73 -13.78 -5.84
N PRO A 111 -19.13 -12.60 -5.34
CA PRO A 111 -20.21 -11.83 -5.95
C PRO A 111 -19.94 -11.54 -7.44
N ASP A 112 -20.93 -11.01 -8.15
CA ASP A 112 -20.72 -10.41 -9.46
C ASP A 112 -19.65 -9.32 -9.39
N ALA A 113 -19.08 -8.95 -10.56
CA ALA A 113 -18.05 -7.91 -10.61
C ALA A 113 -18.55 -6.62 -9.92
N PRO A 114 -17.69 -5.96 -9.14
CA PRO A 114 -18.09 -4.73 -8.45
C PRO A 114 -18.41 -3.63 -9.45
N THR A 115 -19.34 -2.77 -9.09
CA THR A 115 -19.66 -1.57 -9.87
C THR A 115 -19.12 -0.35 -9.16
N PRO A 116 -18.11 0.33 -9.71
CA PRO A 116 -17.61 1.58 -9.15
C PRO A 116 -18.71 2.63 -9.05
N ALA A 117 -18.67 3.44 -8.00
CA ALA A 117 -19.66 4.50 -7.82
C ALA A 117 -19.57 5.54 -8.96
N SER A 118 -20.71 5.93 -9.52
CA SER A 118 -20.78 7.01 -10.52
C SER A 118 -20.87 8.41 -9.91
N VAL A 119 -21.11 8.48 -8.60
CA VAL A 119 -21.18 9.72 -7.80
C VAL A 119 -20.33 9.50 -6.55
N GLY A 120 -19.46 10.46 -6.26
CA GLY A 120 -18.53 10.35 -5.14
C GLY A 120 -19.22 10.29 -3.77
N ALA A 121 -18.57 9.59 -2.86
CA ALA A 121 -19.05 9.37 -1.49
C ALA A 121 -19.25 10.69 -0.71
N VAL A 122 -18.42 11.70 -0.95
CA VAL A 122 -18.56 13.02 -0.31
C VAL A 122 -19.90 13.68 -0.63
N SER A 123 -20.40 13.50 -1.87
CA SER A 123 -21.70 14.06 -2.28
C SER A 123 -22.89 13.24 -1.79
N THR A 124 -22.72 11.93 -1.62
CA THR A 124 -23.82 11.01 -1.27
C THR A 124 -23.88 10.65 0.20
N GLY A 125 -22.78 10.82 0.94
CA GLY A 125 -22.60 10.30 2.30
C GLY A 125 -22.46 8.79 2.36
N ASN A 126 -22.35 8.09 1.22
CA ASN A 126 -22.28 6.63 1.16
C ASN A 126 -20.87 6.17 0.82
N TYR A 127 -20.10 5.85 1.83
CA TYR A 127 -18.76 5.28 1.71
C TYR A 127 -18.86 3.75 1.59
N ARG A 128 -18.41 3.20 0.45
CA ARG A 128 -18.54 1.79 0.14
C ARG A 128 -17.80 0.91 1.14
N ASN A 129 -18.49 -0.12 1.63
CA ASN A 129 -17.89 -1.18 2.43
C ASN A 129 -17.70 -2.44 1.55
N MET A 130 -16.49 -2.59 0.99
CA MET A 130 -16.17 -3.69 0.08
C MET A 130 -16.16 -5.06 0.77
N PHE A 131 -15.82 -5.12 2.06
CA PHE A 131 -15.91 -6.37 2.84
C PHE A 131 -17.37 -6.81 3.03
N LYS A 132 -18.27 -5.87 3.23
CA LYS A 132 -19.71 -6.16 3.30
C LYS A 132 -20.25 -6.64 1.96
N GLU A 133 -19.83 -6.04 0.85
CA GLU A 133 -20.17 -6.49 -0.50
C GLU A 133 -19.61 -7.89 -0.78
N LEU A 134 -18.43 -8.24 -0.26
CA LEU A 134 -17.85 -9.58 -0.33
C LEU A 134 -18.60 -10.60 0.53
N GLY A 135 -19.43 -10.13 1.48
CA GLY A 135 -20.35 -10.97 2.29
C GLY A 135 -19.96 -11.18 3.74
N TYR A 136 -19.04 -10.37 4.28
CA TYR A 136 -18.79 -10.31 5.71
C TYR A 136 -19.86 -9.48 6.42
N SER A 137 -20.19 -9.84 7.66
CA SER A 137 -21.12 -9.07 8.50
C SER A 137 -20.46 -7.83 9.08
N ASP A 138 -21.27 -6.83 9.42
CA ASP A 138 -20.77 -5.61 10.09
C ASP A 138 -19.99 -5.94 11.37
N ALA A 139 -20.45 -6.91 12.16
CA ALA A 139 -19.77 -7.33 13.39
C ALA A 139 -18.38 -7.96 13.13
N GLU A 140 -18.23 -8.74 12.06
CA GLU A 140 -16.92 -9.31 11.68
C GLU A 140 -15.98 -8.21 11.21
N ILE A 141 -16.48 -7.26 10.42
CA ILE A 141 -15.71 -6.13 9.90
C ILE A 141 -15.24 -5.23 11.04
N ASP A 142 -16.14 -4.83 11.94
CA ASP A 142 -15.80 -4.00 13.10
C ASP A 142 -14.78 -4.70 14.00
N LYS A 143 -14.94 -6.00 14.25
CA LYS A 143 -13.97 -6.79 15.00
C LYS A 143 -12.61 -6.85 14.33
N LYS A 144 -12.56 -7.00 12.99
CA LYS A 144 -11.30 -7.03 12.23
C LYS A 144 -10.57 -5.71 12.34
N VAL A 145 -11.26 -4.58 12.12
CA VAL A 145 -10.71 -3.22 12.20
C VAL A 145 -10.24 -2.90 13.62
N GLU A 146 -11.07 -3.16 14.63
CA GLU A 146 -10.72 -2.89 16.03
C GLU A 146 -9.55 -3.78 16.50
N SER A 147 -9.51 -5.05 16.08
CA SER A 147 -8.38 -5.94 16.42
C SER A 147 -7.06 -5.45 15.81
N ALA A 148 -7.08 -4.91 14.58
CA ALA A 148 -5.91 -4.32 13.96
C ALA A 148 -5.45 -3.05 14.70
N TRP A 149 -6.40 -2.18 15.05
CA TRP A 149 -6.14 -1.01 15.88
C TRP A 149 -5.47 -1.39 17.21
N GLN A 150 -6.04 -2.34 17.95
CA GLN A 150 -5.53 -2.78 19.24
C GLN A 150 -4.10 -3.32 19.14
N LYS A 151 -3.80 -4.09 18.09
CA LYS A 151 -2.44 -4.60 17.87
C LYS A 151 -1.44 -3.48 17.56
N LEU A 152 -1.79 -2.58 16.63
CA LEU A 152 -0.89 -1.53 16.18
C LEU A 152 -0.67 -0.43 17.22
N PHE A 153 -1.65 -0.14 18.07
CA PHE A 153 -1.55 0.93 19.06
C PHE A 153 -1.24 0.42 20.47
N TYR A 154 -1.72 -0.76 20.85
CA TYR A 154 -1.66 -1.27 22.22
C TYR A 154 -1.15 -2.71 22.34
N GLY A 155 -0.66 -3.28 21.24
CA GLY A 155 -0.08 -4.62 21.23
C GLY A 155 1.26 -4.71 21.97
N THR A 156 1.91 -5.86 21.81
CA THR A 156 3.26 -6.09 22.33
C THR A 156 4.29 -5.17 21.64
N ASP A 157 5.51 -5.13 22.13
CA ASP A 157 6.61 -4.37 21.52
C ASP A 157 6.99 -4.87 20.11
N GLU A 158 6.60 -6.09 19.75
CA GLU A 158 6.76 -6.64 18.40
C GLU A 158 5.59 -6.29 17.47
N GLU A 159 4.47 -5.77 18.00
CA GLU A 159 3.25 -5.47 17.24
C GLU A 159 2.98 -3.96 17.12
N ARG A 160 3.17 -3.22 18.20
CA ARG A 160 2.76 -1.80 18.28
C ARG A 160 3.71 -0.87 17.57
N ILE A 161 3.13 0.19 17.00
CA ILE A 161 3.84 1.34 16.44
C ILE A 161 3.61 2.62 17.24
N TYR A 162 2.58 2.68 18.09
CA TYR A 162 2.23 3.85 18.90
C TYR A 162 2.89 3.76 20.28
N TYR A 163 3.61 4.82 20.66
CA TYR A 163 4.36 4.91 21.92
C TYR A 163 4.04 6.20 22.67
N PRO A 164 3.33 6.14 23.79
CA PRO A 164 3.11 7.30 24.67
C PRO A 164 4.41 7.85 25.26
N VAL A 165 4.49 9.19 25.38
CA VAL A 165 5.63 9.92 25.98
C VAL A 165 5.09 10.92 26.99
N GLY A 166 5.52 10.79 28.24
CA GLY A 166 5.01 11.63 29.32
C GLY A 166 3.51 11.49 29.51
N GLU A 167 2.85 12.60 29.89
CA GLU A 167 1.43 12.58 30.22
C GLU A 167 0.51 12.76 29.01
N ASP A 168 0.96 13.51 27.98
CA ASP A 168 0.07 14.02 26.92
C ASP A 168 0.69 14.04 25.50
N MET A 169 1.76 13.32 25.26
CA MET A 169 2.38 13.14 23.95
C MET A 169 2.50 11.66 23.58
N ALA A 170 2.65 11.39 22.30
CA ALA A 170 2.97 10.08 21.75
C ALA A 170 3.62 10.21 20.38
N TYR A 171 4.34 9.17 19.94
CA TYR A 171 4.87 9.09 18.58
C TYR A 171 4.56 7.74 17.92
N ILE A 172 4.61 7.73 16.60
CA ILE A 172 4.61 6.52 15.79
C ILE A 172 6.06 6.12 15.53
N TYR A 173 6.41 4.90 15.90
CA TYR A 173 7.76 4.38 15.87
C TYR A 173 8.08 3.63 14.59
N THR A 174 9.17 4.00 13.94
CA THR A 174 9.73 3.31 12.77
C THR A 174 10.80 2.33 13.24
N ALA A 175 10.40 1.06 13.40
CA ALA A 175 11.22 0.06 14.08
C ALA A 175 12.45 -0.40 13.31
N ASP A 176 12.44 -0.33 11.99
CA ASP A 176 13.55 -0.76 11.13
C ASP A 176 14.74 0.22 11.13
N THR A 177 14.47 1.51 11.36
CA THR A 177 15.48 2.58 11.39
C THR A 177 15.66 3.23 12.77
N ASP A 178 14.90 2.77 13.75
CA ASP A 178 14.90 3.25 15.15
C ASP A 178 14.66 4.76 15.26
N ASP A 179 13.62 5.25 14.59
CA ASP A 179 13.30 6.69 14.52
C ASP A 179 11.80 6.98 14.49
N VAL A 180 11.46 8.26 14.30
CA VAL A 180 10.10 8.77 14.14
C VAL A 180 10.05 9.62 12.89
N ARG A 181 9.05 9.43 12.02
CA ARG A 181 8.90 10.11 10.73
C ARG A 181 7.65 10.95 10.67
N SER A 182 7.68 12.07 9.92
CA SER A 182 6.49 12.88 9.66
C SER A 182 5.41 12.08 8.94
N GLU A 183 5.80 11.19 8.02
CA GLU A 183 4.92 10.20 7.39
C GLU A 183 4.15 9.40 8.45
N GLY A 184 4.85 8.72 9.35
CA GLY A 184 4.22 7.89 10.38
C GLY A 184 3.36 8.68 11.36
N MET A 185 3.81 9.87 11.78
CA MET A 185 3.05 10.73 12.67
C MET A 185 1.73 11.17 12.03
N SER A 186 1.76 11.59 10.78
CA SER A 186 0.58 12.04 10.03
C SER A 186 -0.36 10.87 9.68
N TYR A 187 0.17 9.70 9.34
CA TYR A 187 -0.63 8.47 9.15
C TYR A 187 -1.31 8.04 10.45
N GLY A 188 -0.58 8.07 11.58
CA GLY A 188 -1.15 7.80 12.89
C GLY A 188 -2.30 8.74 13.22
N MET A 189 -2.16 10.03 12.94
CA MET A 189 -3.23 11.01 13.12
C MET A 189 -4.43 10.72 12.20
N MET A 190 -4.21 10.39 10.93
CA MET A 190 -5.28 10.02 10.02
C MET A 190 -6.03 8.77 10.48
N ILE A 191 -5.32 7.73 10.89
CA ILE A 191 -5.92 6.53 11.47
C ILE A 191 -6.74 6.87 12.70
N CYS A 192 -6.21 7.70 13.61
CA CYS A 192 -6.91 8.12 14.82
C CYS A 192 -8.21 8.87 14.52
N VAL A 193 -8.20 9.83 13.60
CA VAL A 193 -9.41 10.60 13.29
C VAL A 193 -10.47 9.74 12.62
N GLN A 194 -10.08 8.79 11.77
CA GLN A 194 -11.02 7.86 11.14
C GLN A 194 -11.61 6.84 12.12
N MET A 195 -10.84 6.48 13.15
CA MET A 195 -11.25 5.57 14.22
C MET A 195 -11.96 6.26 15.39
N ASP A 196 -12.18 7.59 15.32
CA ASP A 196 -12.74 8.41 16.41
C ASP A 196 -11.95 8.33 17.73
N LYS A 197 -10.60 8.38 17.63
CA LYS A 197 -9.65 8.28 18.74
C LYS A 197 -8.97 9.64 19.00
N GLN A 198 -9.73 10.56 19.61
CA GLN A 198 -9.28 11.95 19.79
C GLN A 198 -8.08 12.08 20.74
N GLU A 199 -8.00 11.25 21.79
CA GLU A 199 -6.89 11.33 22.76
C GLU A 199 -5.57 10.98 22.08
N GLU A 200 -5.51 9.86 21.34
CA GLU A 200 -4.31 9.42 20.62
C GLU A 200 -3.94 10.42 19.51
N PHE A 201 -4.92 10.96 18.81
CA PHE A 201 -4.72 12.03 17.83
C PHE A 201 -4.03 13.25 18.47
N ASN A 202 -4.55 13.74 19.57
CA ASN A 202 -4.01 14.91 20.27
C ASN A 202 -2.60 14.68 20.78
N ARG A 203 -2.29 13.48 21.26
CA ARG A 203 -0.95 13.11 21.73
C ARG A 203 0.06 13.09 20.59
N LEU A 204 -0.32 12.53 19.43
CA LEU A 204 0.52 12.51 18.23
C LEU A 204 0.73 13.95 17.71
N TRP A 205 -0.35 14.72 17.59
CA TRP A 205 -0.26 16.10 17.12
C TRP A 205 0.61 16.96 18.02
N LYS A 206 0.46 16.86 19.34
CA LYS A 206 1.28 17.61 20.28
C LYS A 206 2.76 17.28 20.14
N TRP A 207 3.11 16.01 20.00
CA TRP A 207 4.50 15.60 19.81
C TRP A 207 5.07 16.15 18.49
N ALA A 208 4.35 16.02 17.39
CA ALA A 208 4.75 16.54 16.08
C ALA A 208 4.93 18.08 16.11
N LYS A 209 3.93 18.80 16.59
CA LYS A 209 3.96 20.27 16.67
C LYS A 209 5.07 20.80 17.55
N THR A 210 5.41 20.08 18.63
CA THR A 210 6.44 20.49 19.61
C THR A 210 7.84 20.21 19.08
N ASN A 211 8.08 19.01 18.54
CA ASN A 211 9.43 18.52 18.27
C ASN A 211 9.82 18.64 16.80
N MET A 212 8.88 18.41 15.86
CA MET A 212 9.20 18.33 14.42
C MET A 212 9.08 19.68 13.70
N GLN A 213 8.14 20.55 14.12
CA GLN A 213 7.89 21.79 13.40
C GLN A 213 9.02 22.81 13.54
N HIS A 214 9.59 23.25 12.44
CA HIS A 214 10.60 24.32 12.40
C HIS A 214 10.01 25.66 12.78
N LYS A 215 10.66 26.36 13.71
CA LYS A 215 10.21 27.67 14.21
C LYS A 215 10.88 28.84 13.50
N SER A 216 11.94 28.58 12.71
CA SER A 216 12.73 29.62 12.00
C SER A 216 13.51 29.00 10.83
N GLY A 217 14.10 29.87 10.00
CA GLY A 217 14.95 29.48 8.88
C GLY A 217 14.15 29.09 7.63
N GLU A 218 14.85 28.49 6.68
CA GLU A 218 14.31 28.10 5.36
C GLU A 218 13.13 27.13 5.39
N PHE A 219 13.00 26.35 6.47
CA PHE A 219 11.91 25.39 6.67
C PHE A 219 10.85 25.85 7.69
N LYS A 220 10.87 27.13 8.08
CA LYS A 220 9.92 27.66 9.07
C LYS A 220 8.47 27.24 8.72
N GLY A 221 7.80 26.59 9.65
CA GLY A 221 6.41 26.10 9.50
C GLY A 221 6.29 24.68 8.97
N TYR A 222 7.29 24.17 8.24
CA TYR A 222 7.38 22.76 7.86
C TYR A 222 7.84 21.87 9.02
N PHE A 223 7.71 20.56 8.83
CA PHE A 223 8.08 19.54 9.80
C PHE A 223 9.33 18.78 9.35
N ALA A 224 10.28 18.55 10.24
CA ALA A 224 11.41 17.66 9.97
C ALA A 224 10.89 16.25 9.69
N TRP A 225 11.36 15.63 8.58
CA TRP A 225 10.83 14.32 8.21
C TRP A 225 11.29 13.19 9.13
N GLN A 226 12.46 13.34 9.79
CA GLN A 226 13.04 12.27 10.60
C GLN A 226 13.57 12.78 11.95
N MET A 227 13.14 12.15 13.04
CA MET A 227 13.44 12.52 14.41
C MET A 227 13.99 11.32 15.17
N ASN A 228 14.77 11.57 16.19
CA ASN A 228 15.04 10.58 17.23
C ASN A 228 13.85 10.48 18.19
N LYS A 229 13.73 9.36 18.90
CA LYS A 229 12.65 9.11 19.88
C LYS A 229 12.63 10.08 21.06
N ASP A 230 13.76 10.72 21.37
CA ASP A 230 13.89 11.74 22.40
C ASP A 230 13.41 13.14 21.95
N GLY A 231 12.94 13.28 20.72
CA GLY A 231 12.46 14.52 20.13
C GLY A 231 13.56 15.39 19.50
N SER A 232 14.80 14.94 19.46
CA SER A 232 15.86 15.63 18.72
C SER A 232 15.77 15.34 17.21
N ILE A 233 16.14 16.31 16.38
CA ILE A 233 16.10 16.20 14.92
C ILE A 233 17.23 15.26 14.44
N LYS A 234 16.87 14.27 13.62
CA LYS A 234 17.80 13.37 12.94
C LYS A 234 18.08 13.83 11.50
N ASP A 235 17.04 14.19 10.76
CA ASP A 235 17.12 14.89 9.48
C ASP A 235 16.05 15.99 9.43
N ARG A 236 16.50 17.21 9.18
CA ARG A 236 15.66 18.41 9.24
C ARG A 236 14.84 18.69 7.99
N THR A 237 15.12 17.99 6.89
CA THR A 237 14.44 18.21 5.60
C THR A 237 12.95 17.90 5.73
N PRO A 238 12.04 18.71 5.20
CA PRO A 238 10.63 18.34 5.11
C PRO A 238 10.36 17.37 3.96
N ALA A 239 9.29 16.59 4.07
CA ALA A 239 8.77 15.72 3.01
C ALA A 239 7.27 15.96 2.82
N ALA A 240 6.80 16.10 1.58
CA ALA A 240 5.46 16.61 1.30
C ALA A 240 4.33 15.73 1.87
N ASP A 241 4.48 14.42 1.84
CA ASP A 241 3.45 13.47 2.31
C ASP A 241 3.06 13.68 3.78
N GLY A 242 4.02 14.02 4.64
CA GLY A 242 3.77 14.32 6.05
C GLY A 242 2.84 15.52 6.22
N GLU A 243 3.16 16.64 5.59
CA GLU A 243 2.37 17.86 5.66
C GLU A 243 0.98 17.69 5.07
N GLU A 244 0.85 16.97 3.98
CA GLU A 244 -0.43 16.72 3.31
C GLU A 244 -1.39 15.92 4.22
N TYR A 245 -0.89 14.88 4.86
CA TYR A 245 -1.67 14.11 5.82
C TYR A 245 -1.92 14.85 7.12
N PHE A 246 -0.98 15.67 7.62
CA PHE A 246 -1.22 16.53 8.77
C PHE A 246 -2.37 17.51 8.50
N ALA A 247 -2.31 18.26 7.40
CA ALA A 247 -3.34 19.23 7.05
C ALA A 247 -4.71 18.58 6.92
N THR A 248 -4.80 17.46 6.20
CA THR A 248 -6.08 16.78 5.97
C THR A 248 -6.64 16.15 7.23
N SER A 249 -5.81 15.48 8.05
CA SER A 249 -6.25 14.90 9.32
C SER A 249 -6.73 15.95 10.32
N LEU A 250 -6.11 17.14 10.33
CA LEU A 250 -6.54 18.28 11.15
C LEU A 250 -7.89 18.85 10.67
N LEU A 251 -8.13 18.97 9.36
CA LEU A 251 -9.44 19.35 8.83
C LEU A 251 -10.51 18.34 9.23
N PHE A 252 -10.22 17.06 9.17
CA PHE A 252 -11.14 16.00 9.60
C PHE A 252 -11.38 16.04 11.11
N ALA A 253 -10.35 16.31 11.92
CA ALA A 253 -10.48 16.49 13.35
C ALA A 253 -11.37 17.67 13.71
N SER A 254 -11.21 18.80 13.01
CA SER A 254 -12.08 19.97 13.13
C SER A 254 -13.56 19.64 12.83
N ALA A 255 -13.80 18.89 11.76
CA ALA A 255 -15.15 18.49 11.37
C ALA A 255 -15.78 17.50 12.35
N ARG A 256 -14.99 16.54 12.87
CA ARG A 256 -15.47 15.46 13.74
C ARG A 256 -15.64 15.90 15.19
N TRP A 257 -14.69 16.64 15.74
CA TRP A 257 -14.61 16.95 17.18
C TRP A 257 -14.79 18.45 17.49
N GLY A 258 -14.82 19.30 16.46
CA GLY A 258 -14.77 20.76 16.64
C GLY A 258 -13.37 21.24 16.97
N ASN A 259 -13.24 22.56 17.13
CA ASN A 259 -11.96 23.21 17.43
C ASN A 259 -11.81 23.49 18.91
N GLY A 260 -10.65 23.11 19.48
CA GLY A 260 -10.24 23.46 20.83
C GLY A 260 -9.41 24.74 20.88
N GLU A 261 -8.66 24.91 21.96
CA GLU A 261 -7.77 26.05 22.16
C GLU A 261 -6.32 25.73 21.79
N GLY A 262 -5.54 26.76 21.47
CA GLY A 262 -4.12 26.62 21.14
C GLY A 262 -3.89 25.71 19.95
N ILE A 263 -2.98 24.75 20.08
CA ILE A 263 -2.67 23.77 19.01
C ILE A 263 -3.80 22.80 18.71
N TYR A 264 -4.86 22.76 19.51
CA TYR A 264 -6.05 21.96 19.29
C TYR A 264 -7.18 22.74 18.57
N ASN A 265 -6.91 23.97 18.15
CA ASN A 265 -7.70 24.61 17.11
C ASN A 265 -7.31 24.01 15.76
N TYR A 266 -7.85 22.82 15.49
CA TYR A 266 -7.47 21.99 14.35
C TYR A 266 -7.59 22.68 13.01
N ASN A 267 -8.69 23.45 12.81
CA ASN A 267 -8.84 24.19 11.56
C ASN A 267 -7.73 25.23 11.39
N LYS A 268 -7.43 26.02 12.42
CA LYS A 268 -6.35 27.02 12.36
C LYS A 268 -5.00 26.36 12.02
N GLU A 269 -4.69 25.27 12.65
CA GLU A 269 -3.44 24.54 12.42
C GLU A 269 -3.37 23.98 10.99
N ALA A 270 -4.48 23.45 10.45
CA ALA A 270 -4.57 23.01 9.07
C ALA A 270 -4.35 24.16 8.09
N GLN A 271 -5.00 25.32 8.32
CA GLN A 271 -4.86 26.50 7.45
C GLN A 271 -3.41 27.04 7.44
N GLU A 272 -2.74 27.02 8.58
CA GLU A 272 -1.31 27.39 8.67
C GLU A 272 -0.43 26.47 7.82
N ILE A 273 -0.66 25.15 7.84
CA ILE A 273 0.08 24.17 7.02
C ILE A 273 -0.22 24.41 5.53
N LEU A 274 -1.48 24.51 5.14
CA LEU A 274 -1.89 24.75 3.75
C LEU A 274 -1.25 26.03 3.18
N THR A 275 -1.29 27.11 3.94
CA THR A 275 -0.66 28.39 3.56
C THR A 275 0.85 28.22 3.42
N THR A 276 1.51 27.56 4.39
CA THR A 276 2.96 27.35 4.36
C THR A 276 3.38 26.54 3.14
N MET A 277 2.65 25.50 2.75
CA MET A 277 3.00 24.67 1.59
C MET A 277 3.08 25.47 0.28
N LEU A 278 2.31 26.54 0.12
CA LEU A 278 2.27 27.36 -1.09
C LEU A 278 3.06 28.67 -1.01
N HIS A 279 3.30 29.19 0.20
CA HIS A 279 3.79 30.56 0.39
C HIS A 279 5.12 30.64 1.14
N GLN A 280 5.76 29.49 1.42
CA GLN A 280 7.07 29.45 2.11
C GLN A 280 8.15 30.27 1.40
N ALA A 281 8.13 30.28 0.08
CA ALA A 281 9.10 30.99 -0.74
C ALA A 281 8.78 32.48 -0.98
N ASP A 282 7.63 32.97 -0.54
CA ASP A 282 7.19 34.35 -0.84
C ASP A 282 8.08 35.40 -0.18
N ASP A 283 8.72 35.07 0.92
CA ASP A 283 9.71 35.92 1.62
C ASP A 283 11.13 35.82 0.99
N GLY A 284 11.31 35.06 -0.10
CA GLY A 284 12.60 34.80 -0.74
C GLY A 284 13.51 33.88 0.06
N VAL A 285 12.99 33.21 1.08
CA VAL A 285 13.70 32.23 1.93
C VAL A 285 12.95 30.90 1.88
N GLY A 286 13.64 29.84 1.49
CA GLY A 286 13.05 28.51 1.37
C GLY A 286 12.40 28.22 0.02
N VAL A 287 11.69 27.09 -0.05
CA VAL A 287 11.05 26.56 -1.26
C VAL A 287 9.63 26.12 -0.91
N ASN A 288 8.68 26.38 -1.78
CA ASN A 288 7.31 25.89 -1.62
C ASN A 288 7.25 24.36 -1.73
N MET A 289 6.34 23.74 -0.99
CA MET A 289 6.12 22.30 -1.04
C MET A 289 5.39 21.86 -2.31
N PHE A 290 4.71 22.78 -2.97
CA PHE A 290 4.09 22.57 -4.28
C PHE A 290 4.78 23.45 -5.34
N ASN A 291 5.10 22.84 -6.47
CA ASN A 291 5.54 23.58 -7.64
C ASN A 291 4.33 24.34 -8.23
N LYS A 292 4.38 25.68 -8.24
CA LYS A 292 3.24 26.52 -8.67
C LYS A 292 2.99 26.45 -10.19
N GLU A 293 3.99 26.11 -11.00
CA GLU A 293 3.83 25.96 -12.45
C GLU A 293 3.15 24.64 -12.79
N HIS A 294 3.64 23.53 -12.22
CA HIS A 294 3.10 22.18 -12.47
C HIS A 294 1.89 21.85 -11.62
N LYS A 295 1.59 22.59 -10.55
CA LYS A 295 0.53 22.30 -9.58
C LYS A 295 0.67 20.95 -8.90
N MET A 296 1.89 20.54 -8.65
CA MET A 296 2.26 19.21 -8.14
C MET A 296 3.13 19.34 -6.88
N PRO A 297 3.03 18.38 -5.93
CA PRO A 297 3.95 18.33 -4.80
C PRO A 297 5.36 18.09 -5.29
N VAL A 298 6.33 18.74 -4.66
CA VAL A 298 7.75 18.43 -4.85
C VAL A 298 8.12 17.22 -4.00
N PHE A 299 9.18 16.48 -4.36
CA PHE A 299 9.66 15.39 -3.51
C PHE A 299 10.08 15.92 -2.13
N CYS A 300 10.99 16.90 -2.10
CA CYS A 300 11.34 17.65 -0.89
C CYS A 300 11.59 19.12 -1.25
N PRO A 301 11.20 20.08 -0.41
CA PRO A 301 11.32 21.51 -0.74
C PRO A 301 12.74 22.04 -0.51
N ILE A 302 13.73 21.42 -1.16
CA ILE A 302 15.14 21.80 -1.09
C ILE A 302 15.91 21.42 -2.36
N GLY A 303 16.65 22.37 -2.92
CA GLY A 303 17.61 22.11 -4.01
C GLY A 303 17.04 21.29 -5.17
N ASN A 304 17.79 20.26 -5.59
CA ASN A 304 17.36 19.38 -6.68
C ASN A 304 16.13 18.53 -6.32
N ALA A 305 15.89 18.25 -5.05
CA ALA A 305 14.72 17.49 -4.63
C ALA A 305 13.39 18.24 -4.85
N ALA A 306 13.45 19.56 -5.09
CA ALA A 306 12.30 20.37 -5.47
C ALA A 306 12.04 20.42 -6.98
N THR A 307 12.82 19.72 -7.79
CA THR A 307 12.70 19.73 -9.27
C THR A 307 11.97 18.51 -9.83
N PHE A 308 11.56 17.58 -8.98
CA PHE A 308 10.85 16.37 -9.34
C PHE A 308 9.82 16.00 -8.25
N SER A 309 9.01 14.99 -8.52
CA SER A 309 7.95 14.54 -7.62
C SER A 309 8.08 13.05 -7.31
N ASP A 310 7.35 12.61 -6.30
CA ASP A 310 7.03 11.22 -6.02
C ASP A 310 5.54 11.00 -6.37
N PRO A 311 5.19 10.10 -7.30
CA PRO A 311 3.78 9.87 -7.65
C PRO A 311 2.90 9.47 -6.46
N SER A 312 3.48 8.85 -5.43
CA SER A 312 2.74 8.48 -4.22
C SER A 312 2.39 9.67 -3.30
N TYR A 313 3.05 10.82 -3.50
CA TYR A 313 2.73 12.04 -2.77
C TYR A 313 1.52 12.78 -3.37
N HIS A 314 1.10 12.42 -4.60
CA HIS A 314 -0.09 13.00 -5.21
C HIS A 314 -1.36 12.48 -4.55
N LEU A 315 -2.12 13.38 -3.92
CA LEU A 315 -3.31 13.08 -3.14
C LEU A 315 -4.52 13.92 -3.63
N PRO A 316 -4.99 13.71 -4.88
CA PRO A 316 -6.07 14.51 -5.45
C PRO A 316 -7.34 14.48 -4.61
N ALA A 317 -7.62 13.37 -3.90
CA ALA A 317 -8.72 13.29 -2.95
C ALA A 317 -8.64 14.37 -1.86
N PHE A 318 -7.45 14.63 -1.34
CA PHE A 318 -7.22 15.65 -0.31
C PHE A 318 -7.24 17.06 -0.90
N TYR A 319 -6.69 17.25 -2.10
CA TYR A 319 -6.69 18.56 -2.76
C TYR A 319 -8.10 19.04 -3.08
N GLU A 320 -9.01 18.13 -3.41
CA GLU A 320 -10.44 18.46 -3.53
C GLU A 320 -11.09 18.89 -2.19
N VAL A 321 -10.66 18.30 -1.07
CA VAL A 321 -11.05 18.78 0.26
C VAL A 321 -10.51 20.19 0.48
N TRP A 322 -9.23 20.43 0.20
CA TRP A 322 -8.60 21.74 0.38
C TRP A 322 -9.19 22.80 -0.53
N ALA A 323 -9.58 22.44 -1.77
CA ALA A 323 -10.31 23.35 -2.68
C ALA A 323 -11.62 23.87 -2.09
N ARG A 324 -12.21 23.15 -1.14
CA ARG A 324 -13.46 23.54 -0.46
C ARG A 324 -13.22 24.21 0.88
N GLU A 325 -12.28 23.67 1.66
CA GLU A 325 -12.11 24.01 3.08
C GLU A 325 -10.95 24.99 3.35
N ALA A 326 -9.99 25.18 2.42
CA ALA A 326 -8.93 26.15 2.59
C ALA A 326 -9.48 27.58 2.63
N GLU A 327 -8.91 28.43 3.49
CA GLU A 327 -9.26 29.87 3.54
C GLU A 327 -8.71 30.64 2.33
N GLN A 328 -7.60 30.15 1.76
CA GLN A 328 -6.92 30.75 0.60
C GLN A 328 -6.64 29.69 -0.46
N ASP A 329 -6.32 30.13 -1.68
CA ASP A 329 -5.79 29.29 -2.76
C ASP A 329 -6.68 28.13 -3.23
N LYS A 330 -8.00 28.24 -3.05
CA LYS A 330 -8.97 27.19 -3.41
C LYS A 330 -8.85 26.76 -4.87
N ASP A 331 -8.67 27.72 -5.77
CA ASP A 331 -8.52 27.42 -7.21
C ASP A 331 -7.24 26.65 -7.48
N PHE A 332 -6.13 26.99 -6.80
CA PHE A 332 -4.88 26.24 -6.91
C PHE A 332 -5.06 24.77 -6.50
N TRP A 333 -5.75 24.52 -5.40
CA TRP A 333 -5.97 23.14 -4.93
C TRP A 333 -6.87 22.34 -5.87
N SER A 334 -7.87 22.97 -6.50
CA SER A 334 -8.66 22.35 -7.55
C SER A 334 -7.81 21.98 -8.77
N GLU A 335 -6.95 22.92 -9.23
CA GLU A 335 -6.02 22.67 -10.33
C GLU A 335 -4.98 21.60 -9.98
N ALA A 336 -4.52 21.54 -8.72
CA ALA A 336 -3.59 20.51 -8.24
C ALA A 336 -4.21 19.12 -8.25
N ALA A 337 -5.51 18.98 -7.94
CA ALA A 337 -6.23 17.72 -8.06
C ALA A 337 -6.27 17.24 -9.52
N GLU A 338 -6.59 18.12 -10.46
CA GLU A 338 -6.59 17.80 -11.89
C GLU A 338 -5.19 17.43 -12.41
N ALA A 339 -4.15 18.21 -12.03
CA ALA A 339 -2.78 17.93 -12.39
C ALA A 339 -2.30 16.56 -11.89
N SER A 340 -2.66 16.20 -10.66
CA SER A 340 -2.30 14.90 -10.08
C SER A 340 -3.02 13.73 -10.76
N ARG A 341 -4.29 13.87 -11.13
CA ARG A 341 -5.01 12.87 -11.93
C ARG A 341 -4.34 12.64 -13.29
N GLN A 342 -3.89 13.71 -13.93
CA GLN A 342 -3.15 13.60 -15.19
C GLN A 342 -1.78 12.96 -14.96
N HIS A 343 -1.07 13.36 -13.91
CA HIS A 343 0.25 12.81 -13.57
C HIS A 343 0.22 11.29 -13.36
N PHE A 344 -0.81 10.74 -12.71
CA PHE A 344 -0.97 9.29 -12.58
C PHE A 344 -1.07 8.58 -13.93
N LYS A 345 -1.75 9.19 -14.93
CA LYS A 345 -1.85 8.65 -16.28
C LYS A 345 -0.49 8.62 -16.97
N ASP A 346 0.28 9.67 -16.78
CA ASP A 346 1.59 9.85 -17.41
C ASP A 346 2.68 9.00 -16.73
N ALA A 347 2.59 8.79 -15.40
CA ALA A 347 3.61 8.09 -14.62
C ALA A 347 3.40 6.57 -14.55
N THR A 348 2.19 6.05 -14.79
CA THR A 348 1.92 4.62 -14.67
C THR A 348 2.03 3.88 -16.00
N ASN A 349 2.60 2.68 -15.96
CA ASN A 349 2.77 1.86 -17.16
C ASN A 349 1.41 1.39 -17.72
N GLU A 350 1.22 1.55 -19.02
CA GLU A 350 -0.05 1.23 -19.69
C GLU A 350 -0.44 -0.25 -19.68
N LYS A 351 0.51 -1.16 -19.47
CA LYS A 351 0.25 -2.61 -19.45
C LYS A 351 0.09 -3.13 -18.02
N THR A 352 0.98 -2.73 -17.11
CA THR A 352 1.02 -3.27 -15.75
C THR A 352 0.27 -2.42 -14.73
N GLY A 353 0.10 -1.13 -14.98
CA GLY A 353 -0.42 -0.16 -14.01
C GLY A 353 0.59 0.27 -12.94
N LEU A 354 1.82 -0.25 -12.99
CA LEU A 354 2.87 0.09 -12.03
C LEU A 354 3.38 1.51 -12.27
N GLY A 355 3.53 2.28 -11.22
CA GLY A 355 4.18 3.61 -11.24
C GLY A 355 5.54 3.58 -10.55
N PRO A 356 6.45 4.51 -10.85
CA PRO A 356 7.75 4.60 -10.21
C PRO A 356 7.65 5.20 -8.80
N ASP A 357 8.69 5.00 -8.03
CA ASP A 357 8.88 5.66 -6.74
C ASP A 357 9.15 7.17 -6.94
N TYR A 358 10.03 7.53 -7.87
CA TYR A 358 10.28 8.92 -8.26
C TYR A 358 9.95 9.18 -9.74
N SER A 359 9.40 10.34 -10.03
CA SER A 359 9.11 10.79 -11.40
C SER A 359 9.47 12.25 -11.63
N GLU A 360 9.81 12.57 -12.85
CA GLU A 360 9.78 13.95 -13.31
C GLU A 360 8.34 14.47 -13.33
N TYR A 361 8.13 15.79 -13.34
CA TYR A 361 6.77 16.36 -13.45
C TYR A 361 6.02 15.96 -14.74
N THR A 362 6.75 15.47 -15.74
CA THR A 362 6.18 14.90 -16.96
C THR A 362 5.63 13.47 -16.81
N GLY A 363 5.78 12.86 -15.64
CA GLY A 363 5.46 11.45 -15.41
C GLY A 363 6.59 10.48 -15.76
N ALA A 364 7.66 10.91 -16.44
CA ALA A 364 8.79 10.03 -16.73
C ALA A 364 9.45 9.53 -15.44
N ALA A 365 9.71 8.23 -15.38
CA ALA A 365 10.38 7.64 -14.22
C ALA A 365 11.78 8.23 -14.01
N LYS A 366 12.06 8.64 -12.78
CA LYS A 366 13.37 9.19 -12.38
C LYS A 366 14.23 8.11 -11.76
N ASN A 367 15.22 7.66 -12.52
CA ASN A 367 16.01 6.48 -12.20
C ASN A 367 17.22 6.81 -11.31
N GLU A 368 17.01 7.52 -10.22
CA GLU A 368 18.01 7.83 -9.19
C GLU A 368 17.94 6.79 -8.08
N GLY A 369 19.03 6.11 -7.77
CA GLY A 369 19.08 5.11 -6.70
C GLY A 369 18.08 3.94 -6.85
N ASN A 370 17.70 3.58 -8.07
CA ASN A 370 16.66 2.61 -8.42
C ASN A 370 15.22 3.05 -8.06
N HIS A 371 14.97 4.32 -7.78
CA HIS A 371 13.62 4.85 -7.52
C HIS A 371 12.77 5.03 -8.79
N GLY A 372 13.29 4.69 -9.96
CA GLY A 372 12.50 4.55 -11.19
C GLY A 372 11.66 3.28 -11.27
N ASP A 373 11.80 2.36 -10.31
CA ASP A 373 11.04 1.12 -10.21
C ASP A 373 9.82 1.28 -9.28
N PHE A 374 8.87 0.34 -9.40
CA PHE A 374 7.76 0.20 -8.46
C PHE A 374 8.28 -0.46 -7.16
N ARG A 375 8.31 0.29 -6.07
CA ARG A 375 8.74 -0.17 -4.75
C ARG A 375 8.16 0.73 -3.66
N PHE A 376 8.15 0.27 -2.43
CA PHE A 376 7.80 0.98 -1.19
C PHE A 376 6.78 2.14 -1.32
N ASP A 377 7.23 3.37 -1.59
CA ASP A 377 6.34 4.53 -1.68
C ASP A 377 5.35 4.40 -2.84
N ALA A 378 5.78 3.84 -3.97
CA ALA A 378 4.92 3.59 -5.13
C ALA A 378 3.74 2.65 -4.85
N TRP A 379 3.77 1.84 -3.76
CA TRP A 379 2.63 1.00 -3.38
C TRP A 379 1.35 1.80 -3.15
N ARG A 380 1.48 3.05 -2.68
CA ARG A 380 0.37 3.95 -2.35
C ARG A 380 -0.37 4.49 -3.57
N ILE A 381 0.25 4.49 -4.75
CA ILE A 381 -0.32 5.10 -5.97
C ILE A 381 -1.72 4.55 -6.27
N ALA A 382 -1.88 3.24 -6.27
CA ALA A 382 -3.17 2.61 -6.59
C ALA A 382 -4.27 2.98 -5.58
N ALA A 383 -3.92 3.05 -4.30
CA ALA A 383 -4.86 3.46 -3.26
C ALA A 383 -5.22 4.95 -3.35
N ASN A 384 -4.26 5.82 -3.67
CA ASN A 384 -4.52 7.26 -3.85
C ASN A 384 -5.48 7.52 -5.02
N ILE A 385 -5.29 6.83 -6.15
CA ILE A 385 -6.19 6.90 -7.31
C ILE A 385 -7.60 6.40 -6.94
N ALA A 386 -7.69 5.27 -6.25
CA ALA A 386 -8.95 4.66 -5.86
C ALA A 386 -9.70 5.48 -4.80
N CYS A 387 -8.99 6.08 -3.84
CA CYS A 387 -9.55 6.98 -2.84
C CYS A 387 -10.16 8.22 -3.49
N ASP A 388 -9.43 8.86 -4.42
CA ASP A 388 -9.94 10.02 -5.16
C ASP A 388 -11.22 9.68 -5.92
N TYR A 389 -11.22 8.54 -6.61
CA TYR A 389 -12.43 8.10 -7.33
C TYR A 389 -13.58 7.76 -6.38
N ALA A 390 -13.32 7.06 -5.30
CA ALA A 390 -14.36 6.71 -4.33
C ALA A 390 -15.00 7.95 -3.68
N TRP A 391 -14.22 8.98 -3.38
CA TRP A 391 -14.70 10.19 -2.75
C TRP A 391 -15.38 11.15 -3.71
N TRP A 392 -14.83 11.32 -4.93
CA TRP A 392 -15.20 12.42 -5.83
C TRP A 392 -15.77 11.97 -7.16
N ALA A 393 -15.46 10.76 -7.64
CA ALA A 393 -15.87 10.19 -8.93
C ALA A 393 -15.59 11.11 -10.14
N GLN A 394 -14.50 11.89 -10.10
CA GLN A 394 -14.16 12.88 -11.13
C GLN A 394 -13.51 12.26 -12.37
N ASP A 395 -12.70 11.23 -12.22
CA ASP A 395 -11.93 10.65 -13.32
C ASP A 395 -12.15 9.14 -13.44
N SER A 396 -12.96 8.74 -14.42
CA SER A 396 -13.27 7.32 -14.68
C SER A 396 -12.05 6.48 -15.12
N TRP A 397 -10.93 7.11 -15.48
CA TRP A 397 -9.67 6.41 -15.75
C TRP A 397 -9.18 5.63 -14.52
N ALA A 398 -9.56 6.02 -13.33
CA ALA A 398 -9.29 5.27 -12.10
C ALA A 398 -9.74 3.81 -12.18
N THR A 399 -10.89 3.54 -12.84
CA THR A 399 -11.37 2.16 -13.09
C THR A 399 -10.43 1.41 -14.03
N THR A 400 -9.95 2.07 -15.09
CA THR A 400 -8.97 1.46 -16.01
C THR A 400 -7.68 1.10 -15.29
N HIS A 401 -7.17 2.00 -14.44
CA HIS A 401 -5.95 1.76 -13.67
C HIS A 401 -6.15 0.62 -12.65
N ALA A 402 -7.23 0.66 -11.87
CA ALA A 402 -7.52 -0.36 -10.86
C ALA A 402 -7.62 -1.77 -11.49
N ASN A 403 -8.35 -1.91 -12.59
CA ASN A 403 -8.46 -3.18 -13.31
C ASN A 403 -7.11 -3.65 -13.85
N ARG A 404 -6.27 -2.73 -14.33
CA ARG A 404 -4.96 -3.00 -14.91
C ARG A 404 -3.98 -3.50 -13.86
N ILE A 405 -3.78 -2.75 -12.77
CA ILE A 405 -2.83 -3.12 -11.72
C ILE A 405 -3.26 -4.40 -11.00
N GLN A 406 -4.55 -4.56 -10.72
CA GLN A 406 -5.06 -5.79 -10.14
C GLN A 406 -4.94 -6.98 -11.10
N SER A 407 -5.16 -6.81 -12.39
CA SER A 407 -4.92 -7.88 -13.36
C SER A 407 -3.46 -8.32 -13.37
N PHE A 408 -2.53 -7.35 -13.35
CA PHE A 408 -1.10 -7.64 -13.27
C PHE A 408 -0.76 -8.48 -12.04
N PHE A 409 -1.13 -8.03 -10.83
CA PHE A 409 -0.83 -8.77 -9.61
C PHE A 409 -1.62 -10.09 -9.48
N TYR A 410 -2.81 -10.16 -10.04
CA TYR A 410 -3.59 -11.40 -10.08
C TYR A 410 -2.85 -12.51 -10.83
N ASP A 411 -2.23 -12.18 -11.95
CA ASP A 411 -1.45 -13.12 -12.76
C ASP A 411 -0.13 -13.54 -12.07
N GLN A 412 0.36 -12.75 -11.10
CA GLN A 412 1.52 -13.09 -10.26
C GLN A 412 1.18 -13.98 -9.05
N GLY A 413 -0.10 -14.24 -8.80
CA GLY A 413 -0.61 -14.97 -7.63
C GLY A 413 -0.94 -14.02 -6.47
N VAL A 414 -2.24 -13.85 -6.20
CA VAL A 414 -2.77 -12.82 -5.28
C VAL A 414 -2.22 -12.94 -3.85
N ASP A 415 -1.98 -14.14 -3.39
CA ASP A 415 -1.52 -14.48 -2.03
C ASP A 415 0.02 -14.60 -1.91
N SER A 416 0.77 -14.23 -2.96
CA SER A 416 2.20 -14.50 -3.01
C SER A 416 3.03 -13.58 -3.92
N TYR A 417 2.44 -12.58 -4.56
CA TYR A 417 3.20 -11.66 -5.42
C TYR A 417 4.26 -10.87 -4.63
N GLY A 418 5.37 -10.59 -5.31
CA GLY A 418 6.48 -9.83 -4.74
C GLY A 418 6.15 -8.34 -4.58
N ASN A 419 7.00 -7.64 -3.84
CA ASN A 419 6.77 -6.24 -3.42
C ASN A 419 7.60 -5.21 -4.19
N GLN A 420 8.46 -5.62 -5.12
CA GLN A 420 9.26 -4.72 -5.95
C GLN A 420 9.27 -5.21 -7.41
N TRP A 421 9.10 -4.29 -8.34
CA TRP A 421 8.96 -4.59 -9.76
C TRP A 421 9.55 -3.49 -10.62
N SER A 422 10.17 -3.85 -11.76
CA SER A 422 10.34 -2.87 -12.82
C SER A 422 8.98 -2.51 -13.41
N LEU A 423 8.84 -1.32 -14.01
CA LEU A 423 7.54 -0.86 -14.52
C LEU A 423 6.98 -1.76 -15.64
N ASP A 424 7.85 -2.48 -16.36
CA ASP A 424 7.46 -3.44 -17.40
C ASP A 424 7.10 -4.84 -16.86
N GLY A 425 7.17 -5.04 -15.53
CA GLY A 425 6.67 -6.23 -14.84
C GLY A 425 7.70 -7.31 -14.53
N LYS A 426 9.00 -6.98 -14.50
CA LYS A 426 10.02 -7.89 -13.99
C LYS A 426 10.06 -7.85 -12.45
N ASN A 427 9.96 -9.02 -11.81
CA ASN A 427 10.04 -9.12 -10.35
C ASN A 427 11.46 -8.78 -9.84
N LEU A 428 11.54 -7.89 -8.87
CA LEU A 428 12.77 -7.41 -8.22
C LEU A 428 12.80 -7.71 -6.70
N GLY A 429 11.68 -8.15 -6.11
CA GLY A 429 11.56 -8.45 -4.69
C GLY A 429 10.53 -9.54 -4.41
N ALA A 430 10.87 -10.48 -3.51
CA ALA A 430 10.10 -11.70 -3.31
C ALA A 430 9.07 -11.62 -2.15
N ASP A 431 9.15 -10.61 -1.28
CA ASP A 431 8.31 -10.53 -0.09
C ASP A 431 6.88 -10.16 -0.45
N HIS A 432 5.90 -10.87 0.12
CA HIS A 432 4.49 -10.55 0.02
C HIS A 432 4.10 -9.62 1.17
N SER A 433 4.30 -8.32 0.97
CA SER A 433 4.20 -7.31 2.03
C SER A 433 2.75 -6.91 2.32
N PRO A 434 2.27 -7.00 3.58
CA PRO A 434 0.91 -6.60 3.98
C PRO A 434 0.53 -5.17 3.59
N GLY A 435 1.48 -4.25 3.56
CA GLY A 435 1.24 -2.88 3.10
C GLY A 435 0.84 -2.83 1.62
N LEU A 436 1.57 -3.53 0.74
CA LEU A 436 1.21 -3.61 -0.67
C LEU A 436 -0.12 -4.35 -0.89
N VAL A 437 -0.36 -5.43 -0.14
CA VAL A 437 -1.64 -6.15 -0.17
C VAL A 437 -2.80 -5.19 0.14
N ALA A 438 -2.66 -4.37 1.17
CA ALA A 438 -3.67 -3.40 1.56
C ALA A 438 -3.92 -2.32 0.49
N MET A 439 -2.86 -1.82 -0.14
CA MET A 439 -2.98 -0.79 -1.19
C MET A 439 -3.62 -1.37 -2.47
N ASN A 440 -3.26 -2.58 -2.86
CA ASN A 440 -3.90 -3.29 -3.98
C ASN A 440 -5.37 -3.64 -3.70
N ALA A 441 -5.71 -4.00 -2.46
CA ALA A 441 -7.10 -4.21 -2.06
C ALA A 441 -7.91 -2.90 -2.10
N THR A 442 -7.32 -1.77 -1.70
CA THR A 442 -7.95 -0.45 -1.78
C THR A 442 -8.29 -0.06 -3.22
N ALA A 443 -7.50 -0.47 -4.20
CA ALA A 443 -7.79 -0.27 -5.62
C ALA A 443 -9.16 -0.85 -6.04
N SER A 444 -9.68 -1.83 -5.32
CA SER A 444 -11.01 -2.42 -5.56
C SER A 444 -12.16 -1.42 -5.46
N LEU A 445 -12.00 -0.30 -4.75
CA LEU A 445 -13.00 0.77 -4.68
C LEU A 445 -13.29 1.39 -6.05
N ALA A 446 -12.32 1.38 -6.95
CA ALA A 446 -12.46 1.89 -8.32
C ALA A 446 -12.58 0.76 -9.37
N SER A 447 -12.42 -0.50 -9.00
CA SER A 447 -12.40 -1.64 -9.94
C SER A 447 -13.80 -2.03 -10.39
N SER A 448 -13.91 -2.48 -11.64
CA SER A 448 -15.08 -3.14 -12.23
C SER A 448 -14.81 -4.60 -12.60
N ASP A 449 -13.66 -5.15 -12.19
CA ASP A 449 -13.26 -6.53 -12.50
C ASP A 449 -13.54 -7.44 -11.28
N LYS A 450 -14.09 -8.62 -11.53
CA LYS A 450 -14.35 -9.63 -10.50
C LYS A 450 -13.08 -10.08 -9.75
N LYS A 451 -11.91 -9.96 -10.35
CA LYS A 451 -10.62 -10.25 -9.72
C LYS A 451 -10.40 -9.45 -8.42
N SER A 452 -11.01 -8.27 -8.30
CA SER A 452 -10.89 -7.41 -7.12
C SER A 452 -11.29 -8.11 -5.82
N TRP A 453 -12.24 -9.03 -5.86
CA TRP A 453 -12.66 -9.81 -4.69
C TRP A 453 -11.53 -10.66 -4.11
N SER A 454 -10.62 -11.15 -4.96
CA SER A 454 -9.45 -11.91 -4.50
C SER A 454 -8.49 -11.04 -3.67
N PHE A 455 -8.30 -9.78 -4.04
CA PHE A 455 -7.46 -8.84 -3.28
C PHE A 455 -8.08 -8.46 -1.94
N LEU A 456 -9.39 -8.29 -1.89
CA LEU A 456 -10.11 -8.04 -0.65
C LEU A 456 -10.07 -9.27 0.28
N GLU A 457 -10.19 -10.47 -0.27
CA GLU A 457 -10.07 -11.71 0.50
C GLU A 457 -8.64 -11.90 1.03
N ASP A 458 -7.62 -11.55 0.24
CA ASP A 458 -6.22 -11.58 0.68
C ASP A 458 -5.99 -10.62 1.86
N LEU A 459 -6.40 -9.35 1.73
CA LEU A 459 -6.34 -8.39 2.84
C LEU A 459 -7.10 -8.88 4.08
N TRP A 460 -8.25 -9.52 3.90
CA TRP A 460 -9.01 -10.08 5.01
C TRP A 460 -8.26 -11.20 5.73
N ASN A 461 -7.55 -12.03 5.00
CA ASN A 461 -6.89 -13.22 5.54
C ASN A 461 -5.53 -12.93 6.19
N ILE A 462 -4.84 -11.86 5.82
CA ILE A 462 -3.56 -11.50 6.43
C ILE A 462 -3.74 -10.76 7.75
N SER A 463 -2.64 -10.63 8.48
CA SER A 463 -2.52 -9.90 9.74
C SER A 463 -1.53 -8.75 9.59
N PRO A 464 -1.57 -7.73 10.47
CA PRO A 464 -0.52 -6.70 10.50
C PRO A 464 0.86 -7.34 10.66
N THR A 465 1.83 -6.77 9.98
CA THR A 465 3.24 -7.17 10.13
C THR A 465 3.70 -6.99 11.57
N THR A 466 4.51 -7.92 12.06
CA THR A 466 5.16 -7.85 13.37
C THR A 466 6.68 -7.67 13.23
N GLY A 467 7.37 -7.33 14.32
CA GLY A 467 8.81 -7.21 14.35
C GLY A 467 9.32 -5.96 13.62
N LYS A 468 10.47 -6.11 12.96
CA LYS A 468 11.24 -5.01 12.41
C LYS A 468 10.47 -4.15 11.38
N TYR A 469 9.67 -4.75 10.52
CA TYR A 469 8.99 -4.06 9.41
C TYR A 469 7.54 -3.67 9.70
N ARG A 470 7.11 -3.73 10.99
CA ARG A 470 5.73 -3.46 11.40
C ARG A 470 5.23 -2.03 11.17
N TYR A 471 6.13 -1.06 11.01
CA TYR A 471 5.80 0.35 10.86
C TYR A 471 5.04 0.63 9.56
N TYR A 472 5.72 0.58 8.44
CA TYR A 472 5.16 0.97 7.14
C TYR A 472 4.04 0.02 6.71
N ASP A 473 4.32 -1.28 6.74
CA ASP A 473 3.31 -2.30 6.47
C ASP A 473 2.08 -2.17 7.38
N GLY A 474 2.28 -1.89 8.67
CA GLY A 474 1.19 -1.75 9.63
C GLY A 474 0.33 -0.50 9.39
N CYS A 475 0.95 0.64 9.07
CA CYS A 475 0.23 1.86 8.71
C CYS A 475 -0.63 1.65 7.46
N LEU A 476 -0.04 1.13 6.38
CA LEU A 476 -0.75 0.87 5.12
C LEU A 476 -1.84 -0.20 5.29
N TYR A 477 -1.54 -1.26 6.04
CA TYR A 477 -2.53 -2.30 6.37
C TYR A 477 -3.77 -1.71 7.06
N MET A 478 -3.55 -0.86 8.08
CA MET A 478 -4.66 -0.24 8.81
C MET A 478 -5.46 0.71 7.92
N MET A 479 -4.79 1.55 7.12
CA MET A 479 -5.47 2.43 6.17
C MET A 479 -6.26 1.64 5.13
N GLY A 480 -5.70 0.55 4.58
CA GLY A 480 -6.42 -0.33 3.65
C GLY A 480 -7.67 -0.96 4.24
N LEU A 481 -7.60 -1.40 5.52
CA LEU A 481 -8.81 -1.89 6.22
C LEU A 481 -9.87 -0.80 6.37
N LEU A 482 -9.47 0.44 6.70
CA LEU A 482 -10.39 1.57 6.83
C LEU A 482 -11.04 1.91 5.48
N HIS A 483 -10.25 1.99 4.41
CA HIS A 483 -10.77 2.20 3.05
C HIS A 483 -11.77 1.12 2.63
N CYS A 484 -11.39 -0.15 2.76
CA CYS A 484 -12.21 -1.27 2.30
C CYS A 484 -13.44 -1.53 3.19
N SER A 485 -13.47 -0.99 4.40
CA SER A 485 -14.62 -1.06 5.31
C SER A 485 -15.54 0.16 5.26
N GLY A 486 -15.28 1.14 4.39
CA GLY A 486 -16.05 2.38 4.29
C GLY A 486 -15.88 3.32 5.48
N LYS A 487 -14.75 3.25 6.15
CA LYS A 487 -14.41 4.06 7.35
C LYS A 487 -13.33 5.12 7.08
N PHE A 488 -12.92 5.28 5.83
CA PHE A 488 -11.89 6.26 5.44
C PHE A 488 -12.49 7.41 4.63
#